data_118dcb0ea5c5737ff5f3a7dd060215d1
#
_entry.id   118dcb0ea5c5737ff5f3a7dd060215d1
#
_cell.length_a   1.000
_cell.length_b   1.000
_cell.length_c   1.000
_cell.angle_alpha   90.00
_cell.angle_beta   90.00
_cell.angle_gamma   90.00
#
_symmetry.space_group_name_H-M   'P 1'
#
loop_
_entity.id
_entity.type
_entity.pdbx_description
1 polymer ?
#
loop_
_entity_poly.entity_id
_entity_poly.type
_entity_poly.pdbx_seq_one_letter_code
_entity_poly.pdbx_strand_id
1 'polypeptide(L)'
;MKNWLLPAVAGLGFGYALFSVVKAREVVPAAPPLMSPPTQTAFQHTIAGAGIIEARLENIPVGSPVQGLVWELFVRVKDRVRKGDPLFRIDDRDLRAELEVREANLASAIASARRAEAAPTSGDIATAEAAVDETRARLNDAEAAAGRTERLYQRQMGTAADYDKDRYAFQAAKATLAKNQADLQRLKVTWEADKQVAKAAVAMADAQVRSTKTQLERLVVRALADGEILQVNVRPGQLAASMWNQALVVIGDSNRLHVRVDIDENDVPLFDPKAKAIATLKGRPSVKFDLVPFKVEPYVIPKRSLTGDISERVDTRVLQVVYALPDDRQVPLYIGQQMDAYIESATPPPGVSLDTDLRRNSPFDRAKPAGAPVASPDPSPGPASGPTPALPNAS
;
A
#
# COMPACT_ATOMS: atom_id res chain seq x y z
N MET A 1 15.92 -55.28 78.47
CA MET A 1 15.30 -55.66 77.20
C MET A 1 14.99 -54.47 76.26
N LYS A 2 15.72 -53.36 76.27
CA LYS A 2 15.29 -52.13 75.57
C LYS A 2 16.22 -51.67 74.42
N ASN A 3 17.35 -52.32 74.19
CA ASN A 3 18.37 -51.84 73.27
C ASN A 3 18.40 -52.54 71.91
N TRP A 4 17.49 -53.46 71.66
CA TRP A 4 17.47 -54.21 70.41
C TRP A 4 16.42 -53.70 69.39
N LEU A 5 15.53 -52.83 69.80
CA LEU A 5 14.51 -52.23 68.94
C LEU A 5 15.12 -51.21 67.89
N LEU A 6 16.12 -50.46 68.28
CA LEU A 6 16.76 -49.46 67.45
C LEU A 6 17.48 -50.10 66.24
N PRO A 7 18.31 -51.13 66.38
CA PRO A 7 18.94 -51.76 65.23
C PRO A 7 17.95 -52.51 64.31
N ALA A 8 16.84 -53.01 64.86
CA ALA A 8 15.82 -53.70 64.07
C ALA A 8 15.01 -52.70 63.20
N VAL A 9 14.67 -51.51 63.72
CA VAL A 9 14.01 -50.41 62.91
C VAL A 9 14.97 -49.86 61.86
N ALA A 10 16.27 -49.70 62.20
CA ALA A 10 17.25 -49.25 61.21
C ALA A 10 17.45 -50.28 60.06
N GLY A 11 17.46 -51.59 60.38
CA GLY A 11 17.53 -52.64 59.37
C GLY A 11 16.32 -52.73 58.44
N LEU A 12 15.10 -52.54 59.01
CA LEU A 12 13.87 -52.45 58.20
C LEU A 12 13.84 -51.20 57.30
N GLY A 13 14.31 -50.06 57.83
CA GLY A 13 14.39 -48.81 57.04
C GLY A 13 15.40 -48.92 55.90
N PHE A 14 16.55 -49.56 56.17
CA PHE A 14 17.55 -49.79 55.12
C PHE A 14 17.07 -50.80 54.07
N GLY A 15 16.39 -51.86 54.48
CA GLY A 15 15.79 -52.84 53.56
C GLY A 15 14.69 -52.21 52.67
N TYR A 16 13.84 -51.33 53.24
CA TYR A 16 12.84 -50.59 52.50
C TYR A 16 13.46 -49.59 51.49
N ALA A 17 14.53 -48.90 51.89
CA ALA A 17 15.24 -48.00 51.01
C ALA A 17 15.92 -48.76 49.86
N LEU A 18 16.51 -49.90 50.10
CA LEU A 18 17.10 -50.75 49.09
C LEU A 18 16.05 -51.29 48.11
N PHE A 19 14.91 -51.74 48.64
CA PHE A 19 13.78 -52.20 47.85
C PHE A 19 13.20 -51.08 46.98
N SER A 20 13.05 -49.86 47.50
CA SER A 20 12.59 -48.70 46.75
C SER A 20 13.55 -48.30 45.63
N VAL A 21 14.86 -48.35 45.84
CA VAL A 21 15.89 -48.03 44.81
C VAL A 21 15.86 -49.10 43.71
N VAL A 22 15.74 -50.39 44.05
CA VAL A 22 15.65 -51.47 43.06
C VAL A 22 14.36 -51.35 42.26
N LYS A 23 13.25 -51.06 42.89
CA LYS A 23 11.96 -50.88 42.24
C LYS A 23 11.93 -49.61 41.34
N ALA A 24 12.61 -48.54 41.73
CA ALA A 24 12.75 -47.32 40.96
C ALA A 24 13.63 -47.48 39.67
N ARG A 25 14.47 -48.52 39.64
CA ARG A 25 15.31 -48.84 38.45
C ARG A 25 14.54 -49.60 37.37
N GLU A 26 13.38 -50.20 37.65
CA GLU A 26 12.68 -51.06 36.68
C GLU A 26 11.65 -50.35 35.80
N VAL A 27 11.42 -49.06 35.96
CA VAL A 27 10.48 -48.33 35.10
C VAL A 27 11.22 -47.25 34.32
N VAL A 28 11.96 -47.68 33.32
CA VAL A 28 12.20 -46.80 32.15
C VAL A 28 10.91 -46.75 31.38
N PRO A 29 10.16 -45.63 31.36
CA PRO A 29 8.98 -45.55 30.52
C PRO A 29 9.44 -45.83 29.08
N ALA A 30 8.80 -46.80 28.42
CA ALA A 30 9.02 -47.04 27.01
C ALA A 30 8.83 -45.70 26.30
N ALA A 31 9.83 -45.26 25.52
CA ALA A 31 9.70 -44.06 24.70
C ALA A 31 8.40 -44.17 23.92
N PRO A 32 7.54 -43.12 23.93
CA PRO A 32 6.31 -43.16 23.15
C PRO A 32 6.64 -43.53 21.71
N PRO A 33 5.88 -44.46 21.08
CA PRO A 33 6.12 -44.84 19.71
C PRO A 33 6.17 -43.59 18.85
N LEU A 34 7.18 -43.48 18.00
CA LEU A 34 7.28 -42.38 17.03
C LEU A 34 5.96 -42.31 16.28
N MET A 35 5.22 -41.23 16.43
CA MET A 35 3.89 -41.06 15.81
C MET A 35 3.96 -41.08 14.28
N SER A 36 5.14 -40.96 13.68
CA SER A 36 5.37 -41.05 12.25
C SER A 36 6.76 -41.65 12.00
N PRO A 37 6.91 -42.62 11.09
CA PRO A 37 8.24 -43.06 10.67
C PRO A 37 8.99 -41.86 10.07
N PRO A 38 10.31 -41.76 10.28
CA PRO A 38 11.09 -40.70 9.63
C PRO A 38 10.92 -40.80 8.12
N THR A 39 10.67 -39.66 7.49
CA THR A 39 10.51 -39.59 6.03
C THR A 39 11.78 -40.05 5.37
N GLN A 40 11.72 -41.14 4.61
CA GLN A 40 12.83 -41.55 3.77
C GLN A 40 12.99 -40.54 2.64
N THR A 41 14.08 -39.80 2.64
CA THR A 41 14.44 -38.86 1.57
C THR A 41 14.77 -39.63 0.30
N ALA A 42 14.28 -39.11 -0.85
CA ALA A 42 14.56 -39.73 -2.15
C ALA A 42 15.99 -39.45 -2.66
N PHE A 43 16.70 -38.55 -2.02
CA PHE A 43 18.02 -38.06 -2.45
C PHE A 43 19.08 -38.41 -1.41
N GLN A 44 20.32 -38.64 -1.85
CA GLN A 44 21.45 -38.94 -0.95
C GLN A 44 21.85 -37.76 -0.08
N HIS A 45 21.81 -36.56 -0.67
CA HIS A 45 22.03 -35.31 0.05
C HIS A 45 20.80 -34.44 -0.16
N THR A 46 20.22 -33.90 0.90
CA THR A 46 18.93 -33.25 0.87
C THR A 46 18.94 -32.00 1.72
N ILE A 47 18.48 -30.91 1.15
CA ILE A 47 18.09 -29.70 1.87
C ILE A 47 16.61 -29.86 2.22
N ALA A 48 16.27 -29.78 3.51
CA ALA A 48 14.90 -29.82 3.98
C ALA A 48 14.40 -28.41 4.24
N GLY A 49 13.23 -28.07 3.70
CA GLY A 49 12.59 -26.76 3.88
C GLY A 49 11.11 -26.91 4.22
N ALA A 50 10.60 -25.96 4.99
CA ALA A 50 9.16 -25.84 5.20
C ALA A 50 8.52 -25.15 3.99
N GLY A 51 7.48 -25.77 3.41
CA GLY A 51 6.76 -25.24 2.28
C GLY A 51 5.36 -24.77 2.66
N ILE A 52 4.86 -23.74 2.01
CA ILE A 52 3.45 -23.29 2.09
C ILE A 52 2.87 -23.29 0.68
N ILE A 53 1.69 -23.86 0.53
CA ILE A 53 0.96 -23.83 -0.73
C ILE A 53 0.40 -22.43 -0.97
N GLU A 54 0.69 -21.87 -2.13
CA GLU A 54 0.20 -20.56 -2.59
C GLU A 54 -0.47 -20.70 -3.96
N ALA A 55 -1.33 -19.75 -4.32
CA ALA A 55 -1.81 -19.63 -5.69
C ALA A 55 -0.66 -19.21 -6.62
N ARG A 56 -0.71 -19.62 -7.90
CA ARG A 56 0.29 -19.23 -8.91
C ARG A 56 0.46 -17.72 -9.05
N LEU A 57 -0.64 -17.00 -9.03
CA LEU A 57 -0.68 -15.54 -8.94
C LEU A 57 -0.69 -15.17 -7.47
N GLU A 58 0.40 -15.18 -6.78
CA GLU A 58 0.47 -14.80 -5.35
C GLU A 58 -0.88 -14.30 -4.78
N ASN A 59 -1.29 -14.74 -3.62
CA ASN A 59 -2.58 -14.33 -3.04
C ASN A 59 -2.66 -12.81 -2.98
N ILE A 60 -3.61 -12.21 -3.69
CA ILE A 60 -3.81 -10.76 -3.73
C ILE A 60 -4.73 -10.36 -2.58
N PRO A 61 -4.21 -9.76 -1.51
CA PRO A 61 -5.03 -9.25 -0.44
C PRO A 61 -5.70 -7.94 -0.89
N VAL A 62 -7.02 -7.91 -0.95
CA VAL A 62 -7.81 -6.73 -1.29
C VAL A 62 -8.31 -6.11 0.00
N GLY A 63 -7.89 -4.87 0.27
CA GLY A 63 -8.37 -4.01 1.35
C GLY A 63 -9.31 -2.93 0.84
N SER A 64 -9.78 -2.07 1.74
CA SER A 64 -10.54 -0.89 1.37
C SER A 64 -9.63 0.34 1.25
N PRO A 65 -9.71 1.13 0.17
CA PRO A 65 -8.98 2.39 0.05
C PRO A 65 -9.59 3.51 0.90
N VAL A 66 -10.80 3.31 1.41
CA VAL A 66 -11.57 4.28 2.19
C VAL A 66 -12.14 3.58 3.42
N GLN A 67 -12.13 4.25 4.56
CA GLN A 67 -12.80 3.78 5.77
C GLN A 67 -14.31 4.04 5.65
N GLY A 68 -15.12 3.07 6.04
CA GLY A 68 -16.57 3.21 6.05
C GLY A 68 -17.29 1.89 6.32
N LEU A 69 -18.60 1.95 6.49
CA LEU A 69 -19.45 0.78 6.71
C LEU A 69 -19.62 0.02 5.38
N VAL A 70 -19.40 -1.28 5.36
CA VAL A 70 -19.71 -2.11 4.19
C VAL A 70 -21.21 -2.22 4.02
N TRP A 71 -21.71 -1.67 2.93
CA TRP A 71 -23.13 -1.70 2.63
C TRP A 71 -23.57 -2.99 1.95
N GLU A 72 -22.79 -3.44 0.98
CA GLU A 72 -23.14 -4.59 0.16
C GLU A 72 -21.90 -5.39 -0.24
N LEU A 73 -22.05 -6.71 -0.28
CA LEU A 73 -21.04 -7.65 -0.73
C LEU A 73 -21.53 -8.35 -1.99
N PHE A 74 -20.76 -8.29 -3.08
CA PHE A 74 -21.14 -8.83 -4.39
C PHE A 74 -20.60 -10.23 -4.67
N VAL A 75 -19.64 -10.70 -3.86
CA VAL A 75 -18.92 -11.94 -4.12
C VAL A 75 -18.99 -12.90 -2.94
N ARG A 76 -18.85 -14.20 -3.25
CA ARG A 76 -18.75 -15.30 -2.28
C ARG A 76 -17.44 -16.06 -2.50
N VAL A 77 -17.03 -16.81 -1.49
CA VAL A 77 -15.89 -17.73 -1.62
C VAL A 77 -16.15 -18.72 -2.76
N LYS A 78 -15.15 -18.93 -3.61
CA LYS A 78 -15.15 -19.71 -4.86
C LYS A 78 -15.77 -19.04 -6.08
N ASP A 79 -16.27 -17.81 -5.99
CA ASP A 79 -16.69 -17.08 -7.18
C ASP A 79 -15.48 -16.71 -8.04
N ARG A 80 -15.63 -16.82 -9.35
CA ARG A 80 -14.63 -16.35 -10.31
C ARG A 80 -14.89 -14.92 -10.67
N VAL A 81 -13.88 -14.08 -10.54
CA VAL A 81 -13.92 -12.65 -10.84
C VAL A 81 -12.91 -12.27 -11.91
N ARG A 82 -13.25 -11.26 -12.70
CA ARG A 82 -12.37 -10.62 -13.67
C ARG A 82 -11.89 -9.28 -13.10
N LYS A 83 -10.77 -8.82 -13.60
CA LYS A 83 -10.29 -7.47 -13.29
C LYS A 83 -11.38 -6.43 -13.56
N GLY A 84 -11.70 -5.63 -12.55
CA GLY A 84 -12.75 -4.60 -12.60
C GLY A 84 -14.10 -5.04 -12.04
N ASP A 85 -14.34 -6.32 -11.79
CA ASP A 85 -15.58 -6.79 -11.18
C ASP A 85 -15.74 -6.22 -9.77
N PRO A 86 -16.96 -5.80 -9.36
CA PRO A 86 -17.20 -5.28 -8.03
C PRO A 86 -17.11 -6.42 -6.99
N LEU A 87 -16.41 -6.15 -5.88
CA LEU A 87 -16.25 -7.09 -4.77
C LEU A 87 -17.18 -6.73 -3.62
N PHE A 88 -17.14 -5.50 -3.18
CA PHE A 88 -18.03 -4.96 -2.15
C PHE A 88 -18.15 -3.44 -2.28
N ARG A 89 -19.20 -2.91 -1.68
CA ARG A 89 -19.49 -1.47 -1.67
C ARG A 89 -19.56 -0.95 -0.24
N ILE A 90 -18.93 0.18 -0.03
CA ILE A 90 -19.03 0.97 1.21
C ILE A 90 -20.28 1.86 1.11
N ASP A 91 -20.84 2.24 2.24
CA ASP A 91 -22.00 3.14 2.30
C ASP A 91 -21.71 4.46 1.56
N ASP A 92 -22.51 4.72 0.54
CA ASP A 92 -22.33 5.80 -0.42
C ASP A 92 -23.44 6.87 -0.32
N ARG A 93 -24.37 6.73 0.64
CA ARG A 93 -25.58 7.58 0.74
C ARG A 93 -25.23 9.04 0.96
N ASP A 94 -24.28 9.35 1.82
CA ASP A 94 -23.87 10.72 2.12
C ASP A 94 -23.19 11.37 0.91
N LEU A 95 -22.31 10.65 0.21
CA LEU A 95 -21.65 11.16 -0.99
C LEU A 95 -22.62 11.29 -2.18
N ARG A 96 -23.66 10.47 -2.26
CA ARG A 96 -24.71 10.64 -3.26
C ARG A 96 -25.52 11.92 -3.01
N ALA A 97 -25.90 12.16 -1.75
CA ALA A 97 -26.59 13.41 -1.38
C ALA A 97 -25.69 14.63 -1.65
N GLU A 98 -24.39 14.53 -1.35
CA GLU A 98 -23.43 15.59 -1.69
C GLU A 98 -23.33 15.80 -3.21
N LEU A 99 -23.31 14.73 -4.00
CA LEU A 99 -23.28 14.83 -5.47
C LEU A 99 -24.47 15.60 -6.00
N GLU A 100 -25.69 15.33 -5.52
CA GLU A 100 -26.90 16.06 -5.91
C GLU A 100 -26.78 17.57 -5.63
N VAL A 101 -26.22 17.94 -4.47
CA VAL A 101 -25.95 19.35 -4.14
C VAL A 101 -24.93 19.97 -5.09
N ARG A 102 -23.85 19.24 -5.42
CA ARG A 102 -22.81 19.72 -6.36
C ARG A 102 -23.37 19.86 -7.78
N GLU A 103 -24.20 18.93 -8.24
CA GLU A 103 -24.88 19.02 -9.54
C GLU A 103 -25.87 20.18 -9.62
N ALA A 104 -26.59 20.46 -8.54
CA ALA A 104 -27.47 21.66 -8.45
C ALA A 104 -26.63 22.95 -8.51
N ASN A 105 -25.50 23.01 -7.83
CA ASN A 105 -24.58 24.15 -7.89
C ASN A 105 -24.01 24.35 -9.31
N LEU A 106 -23.64 23.29 -10.01
CA LEU A 106 -23.21 23.34 -11.40
C LEU A 106 -24.30 23.87 -12.30
N ALA A 107 -25.55 23.39 -12.15
CA ALA A 107 -26.68 23.88 -12.91
C ALA A 107 -26.92 25.39 -12.68
N SER A 108 -26.78 25.86 -11.44
CA SER A 108 -26.88 27.29 -11.10
C SER A 108 -25.75 28.12 -11.75
N ALA A 109 -24.52 27.63 -11.73
CA ALA A 109 -23.38 28.27 -12.38
C ALA A 109 -23.58 28.36 -13.90
N ILE A 110 -24.06 27.29 -14.54
CA ILE A 110 -24.40 27.28 -15.98
C ILE A 110 -25.48 28.30 -16.30
N ALA A 111 -26.56 28.40 -15.50
CA ALA A 111 -27.59 29.37 -15.68
C ALA A 111 -27.07 30.82 -15.55
N SER A 112 -26.14 31.05 -14.62
CA SER A 112 -25.47 32.34 -14.43
C SER A 112 -24.56 32.68 -15.62
N ALA A 113 -23.84 31.72 -16.17
CA ALA A 113 -22.99 31.89 -17.34
C ALA A 113 -23.83 32.22 -18.59
N ARG A 114 -24.94 31.52 -18.80
CA ARG A 114 -25.89 31.86 -19.89
C ARG A 114 -26.45 33.28 -19.75
N ARG A 115 -26.71 33.73 -18.53
CA ARG A 115 -27.17 35.11 -18.28
C ARG A 115 -26.08 36.11 -18.60
N ALA A 116 -24.81 35.82 -18.19
CA ALA A 116 -23.66 36.66 -18.51
C ALA A 116 -23.36 36.73 -20.03
N GLU A 117 -23.63 35.64 -20.75
CA GLU A 117 -23.53 35.63 -22.21
C GLU A 117 -24.62 36.46 -22.91
N ALA A 118 -25.83 36.46 -22.36
CA ALA A 118 -26.93 37.25 -22.88
C ALA A 118 -26.89 38.75 -22.50
N ALA A 119 -26.14 39.11 -21.47
CA ALA A 119 -25.91 40.50 -21.05
C ALA A 119 -24.56 41.01 -21.64
N PRO A 120 -24.44 42.31 -21.94
CA PRO A 120 -25.50 43.31 -21.87
C PRO A 120 -26.57 42.97 -22.88
N THR A 121 -27.82 43.31 -22.56
CA THR A 121 -28.89 43.27 -23.55
C THR A 121 -28.35 43.83 -24.84
N SER A 122 -28.58 43.17 -25.96
CA SER A 122 -28.12 43.62 -27.30
C SER A 122 -28.38 45.11 -27.56
N GLY A 123 -29.29 45.72 -26.78
CA GLY A 123 -29.57 47.13 -26.74
C GLY A 123 -28.42 48.02 -26.23
N ASP A 124 -27.68 47.64 -25.16
CA ASP A 124 -26.70 48.56 -24.55
C ASP A 124 -25.48 48.75 -25.46
N ILE A 125 -24.96 47.67 -26.01
CA ILE A 125 -23.83 47.75 -26.97
C ILE A 125 -24.29 48.40 -28.26
N ALA A 126 -25.48 48.03 -28.80
CA ALA A 126 -26.03 48.62 -30.02
C ALA A 126 -26.27 50.11 -29.82
N THR A 127 -26.79 50.55 -28.66
CA THR A 127 -27.00 51.96 -28.34
C THR A 127 -25.63 52.71 -28.27
N ALA A 128 -24.62 52.12 -27.64
CA ALA A 128 -23.29 52.72 -27.60
C ALA A 128 -22.61 52.76 -28.96
N GLU A 129 -22.81 51.74 -29.82
CA GLU A 129 -22.33 51.73 -31.22
C GLU A 129 -23.02 52.82 -32.04
N ALA A 130 -24.37 52.95 -31.92
CA ALA A 130 -25.14 54.03 -32.60
C ALA A 130 -24.66 55.43 -32.14
N ALA A 131 -24.35 55.63 -30.86
CA ALA A 131 -23.83 56.87 -30.36
C ALA A 131 -22.40 57.18 -30.94
N VAL A 132 -21.54 56.18 -31.12
CA VAL A 132 -20.26 56.34 -31.82
C VAL A 132 -20.48 56.74 -33.29
N ASP A 133 -21.39 56.09 -34.00
CA ASP A 133 -21.67 56.38 -35.39
C ASP A 133 -22.29 57.79 -35.57
N GLU A 134 -23.17 58.20 -34.72
CA GLU A 134 -23.72 59.56 -34.71
C GLU A 134 -22.60 60.59 -34.51
N THR A 135 -21.74 60.40 -33.50
CA THR A 135 -20.66 61.35 -33.22
C THR A 135 -19.59 61.35 -34.32
N ARG A 136 -19.40 60.21 -34.99
CA ARG A 136 -18.54 60.12 -36.21
C ARG A 136 -19.09 60.96 -37.34
N ALA A 137 -20.39 60.92 -37.60
CA ALA A 137 -21.03 61.76 -38.60
C ALA A 137 -20.90 63.24 -38.28
N ARG A 138 -21.13 63.64 -37.03
CA ARG A 138 -20.92 65.04 -36.55
C ARG A 138 -19.43 65.48 -36.70
N LEU A 139 -18.47 64.62 -36.46
CA LEU A 139 -17.05 64.92 -36.66
C LEU A 139 -16.76 65.20 -38.12
N ASN A 140 -17.26 64.35 -39.05
CA ASN A 140 -17.06 64.55 -40.49
C ASN A 140 -17.66 65.90 -40.97
N ASP A 141 -18.80 66.27 -40.47
CA ASP A 141 -19.44 67.57 -40.78
C ASP A 141 -18.59 68.74 -40.28
N ALA A 142 -18.12 68.64 -38.99
CA ALA A 142 -17.29 69.67 -38.38
C ALA A 142 -15.90 69.79 -39.09
N GLU A 143 -15.30 68.66 -39.52
CA GLU A 143 -14.04 68.60 -40.25
C GLU A 143 -14.23 69.27 -41.62
N ALA A 144 -15.31 68.99 -42.35
CA ALA A 144 -15.60 69.57 -43.62
C ALA A 144 -15.84 71.10 -43.49
N ALA A 145 -16.50 71.57 -42.42
CA ALA A 145 -16.71 72.97 -42.12
C ALA A 145 -15.37 73.69 -41.82
N ALA A 146 -14.57 73.16 -40.91
CA ALA A 146 -13.26 73.71 -40.58
C ALA A 146 -12.34 73.80 -41.78
N GLY A 147 -12.31 72.76 -42.62
CA GLY A 147 -11.54 72.75 -43.86
C GLY A 147 -12.01 73.79 -44.94
N ARG A 148 -13.29 74.12 -44.94
CA ARG A 148 -13.81 75.22 -45.80
C ARG A 148 -13.40 76.62 -45.25
N THR A 149 -13.60 76.89 -43.97
CA THR A 149 -13.28 78.15 -43.35
C THR A 149 -11.76 78.41 -43.32
N GLU A 150 -10.93 77.38 -43.15
CA GLU A 150 -9.48 77.46 -43.23
C GLU A 150 -9.02 77.92 -44.60
N ARG A 151 -9.54 77.35 -45.70
CA ARG A 151 -9.21 77.72 -47.07
C ARG A 151 -9.65 79.15 -47.38
N LEU A 152 -10.85 79.61 -46.87
CA LEU A 152 -11.31 81.00 -47.03
C LEU A 152 -10.42 81.97 -46.25
N TYR A 153 -10.04 81.64 -45.02
CA TYR A 153 -9.13 82.45 -44.22
C TYR A 153 -7.75 82.61 -44.85
N GLN A 154 -7.17 81.54 -45.34
CA GLN A 154 -5.90 81.57 -46.06
C GLN A 154 -5.93 82.44 -47.35
N ARG A 155 -7.09 82.55 -47.98
CA ARG A 155 -7.31 83.39 -49.13
C ARG A 155 -7.72 84.83 -48.80
N GLN A 156 -7.69 85.20 -47.50
CA GLN A 156 -8.16 86.50 -46.97
C GLN A 156 -9.63 86.80 -47.27
N MET A 157 -10.48 85.76 -47.52
CA MET A 157 -11.88 85.89 -47.85
C MET A 157 -12.82 85.50 -46.67
N GLY A 158 -12.27 85.14 -45.49
CA GLY A 158 -12.96 84.76 -44.25
C GLY A 158 -12.45 85.51 -43.03
N THR A 159 -13.23 85.57 -41.93
CA THR A 159 -12.83 86.18 -40.66
C THR A 159 -12.01 85.18 -39.78
N ALA A 160 -11.08 85.72 -38.94
CA ALA A 160 -10.39 84.89 -37.96
C ALA A 160 -11.35 84.23 -36.93
N ALA A 161 -12.43 84.96 -36.62
CA ALA A 161 -13.46 84.48 -35.68
C ALA A 161 -14.19 83.24 -36.22
N ASP A 162 -14.56 83.19 -37.52
CA ASP A 162 -15.23 82.04 -38.12
C ASP A 162 -14.29 80.82 -38.21
N TYR A 163 -13.00 81.09 -38.55
CA TYR A 163 -11.95 80.03 -38.58
C TYR A 163 -11.79 79.41 -37.17
N ASP A 164 -11.59 80.23 -36.15
CA ASP A 164 -11.41 79.76 -34.75
C ASP A 164 -12.65 79.00 -34.26
N LYS A 165 -13.88 79.49 -34.55
CA LYS A 165 -15.12 78.85 -34.21
C LYS A 165 -15.21 77.43 -34.77
N ASP A 166 -14.99 77.26 -36.06
CA ASP A 166 -15.11 75.95 -36.72
C ASP A 166 -13.97 75.02 -36.33
N ARG A 167 -12.76 75.54 -36.10
CA ARG A 167 -11.66 74.77 -35.53
C ARG A 167 -11.93 74.22 -34.13
N TYR A 168 -12.53 75.04 -33.25
CA TYR A 168 -12.90 74.59 -31.92
C TYR A 168 -14.08 73.61 -31.96
N ALA A 169 -15.04 73.79 -32.90
CA ALA A 169 -16.13 72.86 -33.12
C ALA A 169 -15.61 71.48 -33.58
N PHE A 170 -14.63 71.45 -34.47
CA PHE A 170 -13.97 70.22 -34.92
C PHE A 170 -13.25 69.55 -33.76
N GLN A 171 -12.45 70.29 -32.95
CA GLN A 171 -11.79 69.71 -31.80
C GLN A 171 -12.77 69.17 -30.75
N ALA A 172 -13.88 69.80 -30.51
CA ALA A 172 -14.94 69.37 -29.60
C ALA A 172 -15.63 68.10 -30.10
N ALA A 173 -15.94 68.02 -31.41
CA ALA A 173 -16.52 66.81 -32.06
C ALA A 173 -15.54 65.63 -31.95
N LYS A 174 -14.23 65.85 -32.20
CA LYS A 174 -13.20 64.84 -32.06
C LYS A 174 -13.11 64.30 -30.64
N ALA A 175 -13.14 65.18 -29.62
CA ALA A 175 -13.10 64.78 -28.22
C ALA A 175 -14.34 63.97 -27.82
N THR A 176 -15.52 64.35 -28.35
CA THR A 176 -16.81 63.65 -28.09
C THR A 176 -16.75 62.23 -28.70
N LEU A 177 -16.27 62.07 -29.94
CA LEU A 177 -16.12 60.77 -30.56
C LEU A 177 -15.13 59.89 -29.72
N ALA A 178 -13.97 60.42 -29.33
CA ALA A 178 -13.00 59.70 -28.53
C ALA A 178 -13.60 59.21 -27.18
N LYS A 179 -14.41 60.06 -26.53
CA LYS A 179 -15.15 59.70 -25.31
C LYS A 179 -16.12 58.51 -25.58
N ASN A 180 -16.99 58.61 -26.58
CA ASN A 180 -17.95 57.57 -26.86
C ASN A 180 -17.29 56.26 -27.29
N GLN A 181 -16.19 56.30 -28.03
CA GLN A 181 -15.36 55.13 -28.34
C GLN A 181 -14.80 54.47 -27.09
N ALA A 182 -14.27 55.26 -26.17
CA ALA A 182 -13.72 54.76 -24.88
C ALA A 182 -14.84 54.12 -24.01
N ASP A 183 -16.02 54.72 -23.99
CA ASP A 183 -17.16 54.19 -23.24
C ASP A 183 -17.64 52.85 -23.84
N LEU A 184 -17.78 52.74 -25.18
CA LEU A 184 -18.08 51.48 -25.88
C LEU A 184 -17.01 50.42 -25.58
N GLN A 185 -15.74 50.80 -25.67
CA GLN A 185 -14.64 49.86 -25.39
C GLN A 185 -14.68 49.36 -23.94
N ARG A 186 -14.89 50.24 -22.99
CA ARG A 186 -15.04 49.88 -21.58
C ARG A 186 -16.20 48.89 -21.39
N LEU A 187 -17.36 49.13 -22.00
CA LEU A 187 -18.54 48.26 -21.94
C LEU A 187 -18.22 46.87 -22.48
N LYS A 188 -17.53 46.76 -23.64
CA LYS A 188 -17.13 45.48 -24.26
C LYS A 188 -16.14 44.72 -23.39
N VAL A 189 -15.15 45.41 -22.83
CA VAL A 189 -14.13 44.79 -21.93
C VAL A 189 -14.76 44.26 -20.66
N THR A 190 -15.63 45.05 -20.01
CA THR A 190 -16.34 44.63 -18.79
C THR A 190 -17.21 43.40 -19.06
N TRP A 191 -17.98 43.39 -20.13
CA TRP A 191 -18.82 42.25 -20.50
C TRP A 191 -17.99 41.00 -20.78
N GLU A 192 -16.86 41.12 -21.49
CA GLU A 192 -15.99 39.97 -21.74
C GLU A 192 -15.39 39.43 -20.44
N ALA A 193 -14.98 40.32 -19.53
CA ALA A 193 -14.49 39.93 -18.20
C ALA A 193 -15.58 39.18 -17.39
N ASP A 194 -16.82 39.67 -17.38
CA ASP A 194 -17.94 39.02 -16.68
C ASP A 194 -18.23 37.64 -17.25
N LYS A 195 -18.19 37.46 -18.57
CA LYS A 195 -18.31 36.16 -19.22
C LYS A 195 -17.16 35.19 -18.78
N GLN A 196 -15.93 35.68 -18.72
CA GLN A 196 -14.80 34.86 -18.31
C GLN A 196 -14.94 34.44 -16.82
N VAL A 197 -15.37 35.34 -15.96
CA VAL A 197 -15.64 35.00 -14.54
C VAL A 197 -16.74 33.96 -14.43
N ALA A 198 -17.83 34.11 -15.17
CA ALA A 198 -18.93 33.14 -15.17
C ALA A 198 -18.50 31.77 -15.73
N LYS A 199 -17.69 31.72 -16.80
CA LYS A 199 -17.12 30.46 -17.33
C LYS A 199 -16.20 29.79 -16.31
N ALA A 200 -15.37 30.56 -15.61
CA ALA A 200 -14.50 30.03 -14.57
C ALA A 200 -15.33 29.42 -13.40
N ALA A 201 -16.43 30.05 -13.03
CA ALA A 201 -17.35 29.52 -12.01
C ALA A 201 -17.98 28.18 -12.43
N VAL A 202 -18.37 28.02 -13.70
CA VAL A 202 -18.84 26.73 -14.25
C VAL A 202 -17.74 25.68 -14.20
N ALA A 203 -16.53 26.00 -14.61
CA ALA A 203 -15.41 25.07 -14.59
C ALA A 203 -15.09 24.60 -13.17
N MET A 204 -15.16 25.51 -12.20
CA MET A 204 -14.93 25.16 -10.78
C MET A 204 -16.05 24.24 -10.25
N ALA A 205 -17.33 24.54 -10.52
CA ALA A 205 -18.45 23.70 -10.10
C ALA A 205 -18.40 22.30 -10.76
N ASP A 206 -18.04 22.23 -12.04
CA ASP A 206 -17.86 20.97 -12.76
C ASP A 206 -16.70 20.13 -12.19
N ALA A 207 -15.59 20.77 -11.82
CA ALA A 207 -14.47 20.09 -11.13
C ALA A 207 -14.89 19.51 -9.77
N GLN A 208 -15.78 20.19 -9.03
CA GLN A 208 -16.33 19.68 -7.78
C GLN A 208 -17.20 18.44 -8.00
N VAL A 209 -18.07 18.46 -9.03
CA VAL A 209 -18.89 17.29 -9.42
C VAL A 209 -17.99 16.11 -9.78
N ARG A 210 -16.96 16.31 -10.61
CA ARG A 210 -16.01 15.24 -10.95
C ARG A 210 -15.28 14.69 -9.73
N SER A 211 -14.87 15.55 -8.81
CA SER A 211 -14.21 15.14 -7.56
C SER A 211 -15.11 14.21 -6.73
N THR A 212 -16.38 14.60 -6.52
CA THR A 212 -17.35 13.78 -5.77
C THR A 212 -17.65 12.47 -6.49
N LYS A 213 -17.77 12.47 -7.82
CA LYS A 213 -17.93 11.22 -8.62
C LYS A 213 -16.75 10.27 -8.44
N THR A 214 -15.51 10.77 -8.46
CA THR A 214 -14.33 9.95 -8.21
C THR A 214 -14.31 9.37 -6.79
N GLN A 215 -14.78 10.13 -5.80
CA GLN A 215 -14.91 9.61 -4.44
C GLN A 215 -15.96 8.49 -4.36
N LEU A 216 -17.09 8.63 -5.03
CA LEU A 216 -18.11 7.59 -5.14
C LEU A 216 -17.60 6.32 -5.83
N GLU A 217 -16.85 6.47 -6.91
CA GLU A 217 -16.22 5.32 -7.60
C GLU A 217 -15.29 4.54 -6.69
N ARG A 218 -14.56 5.21 -5.81
CA ARG A 218 -13.65 4.58 -4.83
C ARG A 218 -14.35 3.82 -3.73
N LEU A 219 -15.65 4.07 -3.49
CA LEU A 219 -16.43 3.31 -2.51
C LEU A 219 -16.82 1.92 -3.02
N VAL A 220 -16.76 1.67 -4.32
CA VAL A 220 -16.93 0.35 -4.91
C VAL A 220 -15.53 -0.26 -5.09
N VAL A 221 -15.19 -1.19 -4.20
CA VAL A 221 -13.91 -1.91 -4.29
C VAL A 221 -14.03 -3.00 -5.36
N ARG A 222 -13.08 -3.00 -6.29
CA ARG A 222 -13.08 -3.89 -7.46
C ARG A 222 -11.88 -4.81 -7.48
N ALA A 223 -12.03 -5.94 -8.17
CA ALA A 223 -10.95 -6.89 -8.40
C ALA A 223 -9.81 -6.25 -9.21
N LEU A 224 -8.57 -6.40 -8.73
CA LEU A 224 -7.36 -5.87 -9.39
C LEU A 224 -6.82 -6.80 -10.48
N ALA A 225 -7.18 -8.10 -10.40
CA ALA A 225 -6.78 -9.14 -11.36
C ALA A 225 -7.90 -10.17 -11.51
N ASP A 226 -7.78 -10.98 -12.57
CA ASP A 226 -8.62 -12.16 -12.76
C ASP A 226 -8.25 -13.24 -11.75
N GLY A 227 -9.25 -13.95 -11.20
CA GLY A 227 -8.97 -15.01 -10.24
C GLY A 227 -10.24 -15.59 -9.62
N GLU A 228 -10.05 -16.36 -8.57
CA GLU A 228 -11.10 -16.94 -7.74
C GLU A 228 -11.04 -16.30 -6.33
N ILE A 229 -12.18 -16.08 -5.73
CA ILE A 229 -12.27 -15.57 -4.37
C ILE A 229 -11.91 -16.69 -3.39
N LEU A 230 -10.74 -16.59 -2.77
CA LEU A 230 -10.24 -17.58 -1.83
C LEU A 230 -10.82 -17.37 -0.42
N GLN A 231 -10.99 -16.11 -0.03
CA GLN A 231 -11.43 -15.77 1.31
C GLN A 231 -12.22 -14.45 1.30
N VAL A 232 -13.26 -14.39 2.13
CA VAL A 232 -14.06 -13.19 2.39
C VAL A 232 -14.12 -12.98 3.89
N ASN A 233 -13.42 -11.95 4.37
CA ASN A 233 -13.27 -11.61 5.80
C ASN A 233 -14.12 -10.41 6.19
N VAL A 234 -15.06 -10.02 5.34
CA VAL A 234 -15.91 -8.84 5.56
C VAL A 234 -17.38 -9.21 5.38
N ARG A 235 -18.25 -8.55 6.13
CA ARG A 235 -19.70 -8.73 6.08
C ARG A 235 -20.41 -7.38 5.95
N PRO A 236 -21.58 -7.34 5.30
CA PRO A 236 -22.44 -6.15 5.32
C PRO A 236 -22.71 -5.71 6.77
N GLY A 237 -22.63 -4.40 7.03
CA GLY A 237 -22.74 -3.83 8.37
C GLY A 237 -21.43 -3.78 9.18
N GLN A 238 -20.33 -4.31 8.67
CA GLN A 238 -19.02 -4.25 9.30
C GLN A 238 -18.25 -3.00 8.84
N LEU A 239 -17.47 -2.41 9.73
CA LEU A 239 -16.58 -1.30 9.39
C LEU A 239 -15.37 -1.83 8.60
N ALA A 240 -15.25 -1.40 7.36
CA ALA A 240 -14.01 -1.56 6.59
C ALA A 240 -13.02 -0.49 7.05
N ALA A 241 -12.11 -0.88 7.93
CA ALA A 241 -11.01 -0.02 8.32
C ALA A 241 -9.85 -0.24 7.34
N SER A 242 -9.19 0.84 6.95
CA SER A 242 -7.93 0.79 6.18
C SER A 242 -6.76 0.34 7.09
N MET A 243 -6.92 -0.79 7.76
CA MET A 243 -5.83 -1.39 8.53
C MET A 243 -4.99 -2.25 7.58
N TRP A 244 -3.72 -1.95 7.47
CA TRP A 244 -2.73 -2.62 6.61
C TRP A 244 -2.59 -4.13 6.85
N ASN A 245 -3.22 -4.66 7.90
CA ASN A 245 -3.03 -6.05 8.36
C ASN A 245 -4.21 -6.99 8.10
N GLN A 246 -5.35 -6.54 7.58
CA GLN A 246 -6.49 -7.42 7.31
C GLN A 246 -6.96 -7.28 5.86
N ALA A 247 -6.68 -8.34 5.08
CA ALA A 247 -7.31 -8.50 3.79
C ALA A 247 -8.82 -8.71 3.99
N LEU A 248 -9.65 -7.85 3.40
CA LEU A 248 -11.10 -8.00 3.45
C LEU A 248 -11.58 -9.09 2.49
N VAL A 249 -10.92 -9.19 1.33
CA VAL A 249 -11.14 -10.24 0.34
C VAL A 249 -9.77 -10.70 -0.15
N VAL A 250 -9.60 -12.00 -0.38
CA VAL A 250 -8.37 -12.57 -0.95
C VAL A 250 -8.71 -13.19 -2.29
N ILE A 251 -8.01 -12.76 -3.33
CA ILE A 251 -8.14 -13.29 -4.71
C ILE A 251 -6.90 -14.12 -5.03
N GLY A 252 -7.06 -15.25 -5.71
CA GLY A 252 -5.96 -16.08 -6.19
C GLY A 252 -6.42 -17.07 -7.25
N ASP A 253 -5.49 -17.86 -7.78
CA ASP A 253 -5.79 -18.93 -8.73
C ASP A 253 -5.72 -20.30 -8.03
N SER A 254 -6.87 -20.87 -7.71
CA SER A 254 -6.96 -22.17 -7.03
C SER A 254 -6.61 -23.36 -7.94
N ASN A 255 -6.60 -23.19 -9.28
CA ASN A 255 -6.35 -24.26 -10.22
C ASN A 255 -4.86 -24.63 -10.31
N ARG A 256 -3.99 -23.61 -10.28
CA ARG A 256 -2.54 -23.77 -10.36
C ARG A 256 -1.92 -23.37 -9.05
N LEU A 257 -1.34 -24.34 -8.37
CA LEU A 257 -0.73 -24.13 -7.06
C LEU A 257 0.78 -24.15 -7.16
N HIS A 258 1.38 -23.33 -6.37
CA HIS A 258 2.82 -23.30 -6.13
C HIS A 258 3.10 -23.66 -4.66
N VAL A 259 4.31 -24.08 -4.39
CA VAL A 259 4.82 -24.22 -3.02
C VAL A 259 5.96 -23.24 -2.85
N ARG A 260 5.82 -22.33 -1.91
CA ARG A 260 6.89 -21.45 -1.46
C ARG A 260 7.66 -22.19 -0.37
N VAL A 261 8.91 -22.50 -0.62
CA VAL A 261 9.78 -23.24 0.28
C VAL A 261 10.79 -22.30 0.91
N ASP A 262 10.89 -22.33 2.22
CA ASP A 262 11.86 -21.58 3.00
C ASP A 262 13.11 -22.45 3.21
N ILE A 263 14.24 -22.07 2.60
CA ILE A 263 15.56 -22.71 2.74
C ILE A 263 16.37 -21.92 3.76
N ASP A 264 16.94 -22.59 4.76
CA ASP A 264 17.79 -21.95 5.77
C ASP A 264 19.03 -21.31 5.14
N GLU A 265 19.44 -20.14 5.63
CA GLU A 265 20.62 -19.40 5.12
C GLU A 265 21.90 -20.24 5.10
N ASN A 266 22.04 -21.16 6.06
CA ASN A 266 23.20 -22.05 6.14
C ASN A 266 23.21 -23.09 5.01
N ASP A 267 22.06 -23.47 4.47
CA ASP A 267 21.91 -24.44 3.40
C ASP A 267 21.95 -23.81 2.00
N VAL A 268 21.82 -22.48 1.90
CA VAL A 268 21.85 -21.75 0.61
C VAL A 268 23.11 -22.05 -0.22
N PRO A 269 24.32 -22.16 0.34
CA PRO A 269 25.51 -22.51 -0.45
C PRO A 269 25.46 -23.89 -1.10
N LEU A 270 24.60 -24.78 -0.62
CA LEU A 270 24.41 -26.14 -1.14
C LEU A 270 23.23 -26.23 -2.10
N PHE A 271 22.49 -25.14 -2.30
CA PHE A 271 21.29 -25.08 -3.12
C PHE A 271 21.62 -24.85 -4.60
N ASP A 272 21.10 -25.73 -5.47
CA ASP A 272 21.11 -25.53 -6.91
C ASP A 272 19.68 -25.16 -7.38
N PRO A 273 19.47 -24.00 -8.03
CA PRO A 273 18.15 -23.60 -8.56
C PRO A 273 17.52 -24.60 -9.54
N LYS A 274 18.31 -25.50 -10.13
CA LYS A 274 17.85 -26.51 -11.09
C LYS A 274 17.68 -27.90 -10.46
N ALA A 275 17.98 -28.05 -9.18
CA ALA A 275 17.90 -29.31 -8.48
C ALA A 275 16.47 -29.86 -8.47
N LYS A 276 16.37 -31.17 -8.45
CA LYS A 276 15.10 -31.86 -8.26
C LYS A 276 14.60 -31.62 -6.83
N ALA A 277 13.29 -31.45 -6.70
CA ALA A 277 12.66 -31.26 -5.42
C ALA A 277 11.36 -32.07 -5.33
N ILE A 278 11.08 -32.54 -4.13
CA ILE A 278 9.85 -33.29 -3.81
C ILE A 278 9.22 -32.62 -2.58
N ALA A 279 7.89 -32.51 -2.59
CA ALA A 279 7.16 -32.10 -1.40
C ALA A 279 6.26 -33.24 -0.89
N THR A 280 6.08 -33.29 0.41
CA THR A 280 5.16 -34.19 1.09
C THR A 280 4.18 -33.42 1.94
N LEU A 281 2.97 -33.93 2.11
CA LEU A 281 2.02 -33.33 3.03
C LEU A 281 2.48 -33.53 4.47
N LYS A 282 2.46 -32.42 5.23
CA LYS A 282 2.77 -32.49 6.67
C LYS A 282 1.83 -33.49 7.35
N GLY A 283 2.41 -34.48 8.05
CA GLY A 283 1.68 -35.58 8.71
C GLY A 283 1.27 -36.73 7.79
N ARG A 284 1.55 -36.68 6.46
CA ARG A 284 1.31 -37.77 5.51
C ARG A 284 2.49 -37.92 4.54
N PRO A 285 3.65 -38.44 4.98
CA PRO A 285 4.86 -38.53 4.16
C PRO A 285 4.75 -39.51 2.98
N SER A 286 3.70 -40.34 2.96
CA SER A 286 3.42 -41.25 1.83
C SER A 286 2.90 -40.52 0.58
N VAL A 287 2.32 -39.31 0.74
CA VAL A 287 1.82 -38.52 -0.39
C VAL A 287 2.93 -37.57 -0.83
N LYS A 288 3.52 -37.90 -1.98
CA LYS A 288 4.67 -37.16 -2.56
C LYS A 288 4.24 -36.44 -3.82
N PHE A 289 4.78 -35.25 -4.03
CA PHE A 289 4.58 -34.44 -5.23
C PHE A 289 5.95 -34.04 -5.77
N ASP A 290 6.18 -34.30 -7.03
CA ASP A 290 7.36 -33.79 -7.73
C ASP A 290 7.21 -32.30 -7.95
N LEU A 291 8.20 -31.53 -7.58
CA LEU A 291 8.20 -30.08 -7.68
C LEU A 291 9.00 -29.63 -8.89
N VAL A 292 8.46 -28.71 -9.67
CA VAL A 292 9.15 -28.08 -10.80
C VAL A 292 9.64 -26.69 -10.36
N PRO A 293 10.95 -26.40 -10.45
CA PRO A 293 11.47 -25.07 -10.12
C PRO A 293 10.78 -23.99 -10.94
N PHE A 294 10.29 -22.93 -10.29
CA PHE A 294 9.61 -21.82 -10.95
C PHE A 294 10.34 -20.50 -10.79
N LYS A 295 10.67 -20.11 -9.55
CA LYS A 295 11.31 -18.82 -9.25
C LYS A 295 12.11 -18.92 -7.97
N VAL A 296 13.29 -18.32 -7.95
CA VAL A 296 14.07 -18.06 -6.74
C VAL A 296 13.95 -16.57 -6.41
N GLU A 297 13.63 -16.24 -5.18
CA GLU A 297 13.63 -14.86 -4.71
C GLU A 297 15.00 -14.53 -4.14
N PRO A 298 15.82 -13.68 -4.84
CA PRO A 298 17.22 -13.45 -4.44
C PRO A 298 17.31 -12.47 -3.24
N TYR A 299 16.53 -12.74 -2.21
CA TYR A 299 16.46 -11.91 -1.01
C TYR A 299 16.19 -12.78 0.21
N VAL A 300 17.11 -12.73 1.19
CA VAL A 300 17.01 -13.52 2.41
C VAL A 300 16.23 -12.75 3.47
N ILE A 301 15.16 -13.34 3.97
CA ILE A 301 14.23 -12.73 4.94
C ILE A 301 14.32 -13.45 6.30
N PRO A 302 13.97 -12.80 7.42
CA PRO A 302 13.82 -13.48 8.69
C PRO A 302 12.73 -14.58 8.59
N LYS A 303 13.02 -15.77 9.13
CA LYS A 303 12.06 -16.88 9.17
C LYS A 303 10.84 -16.46 10.00
N ARG A 304 9.67 -16.61 9.44
CA ARG A 304 8.43 -16.38 10.18
C ARG A 304 8.03 -17.67 10.90
N SER A 305 7.78 -17.60 12.21
CA SER A 305 7.21 -18.72 12.95
C SER A 305 5.82 -19.04 12.42
N LEU A 306 5.59 -20.29 12.01
CA LEU A 306 4.28 -20.76 11.52
C LEU A 306 3.27 -20.98 12.66
N THR A 307 3.72 -20.93 13.92
CA THR A 307 2.86 -21.11 15.11
C THR A 307 2.12 -19.84 15.53
N GLY A 308 2.34 -18.71 14.85
CA GLY A 308 1.56 -17.48 15.07
C GLY A 308 1.91 -16.70 16.34
N ASP A 309 2.87 -17.14 17.13
CA ASP A 309 3.31 -16.42 18.31
C ASP A 309 4.38 -15.39 17.91
N ILE A 310 4.00 -14.10 17.98
CA ILE A 310 4.83 -12.96 17.55
C ILE A 310 6.03 -12.75 18.49
N SER A 311 6.06 -13.42 19.65
CA SER A 311 7.09 -13.25 20.66
C SER A 311 8.34 -14.11 20.44
N GLU A 312 8.27 -15.14 19.60
CA GLU A 312 9.44 -15.99 19.29
C GLU A 312 10.29 -15.34 18.19
N ARG A 313 11.33 -14.64 18.58
CA ARG A 313 12.40 -14.20 17.67
C ARG A 313 13.18 -15.41 17.20
N VAL A 314 12.81 -15.95 16.04
CA VAL A 314 13.63 -16.94 15.36
C VAL A 314 14.80 -16.19 14.68
N ASP A 315 16.00 -16.38 15.17
CA ASP A 315 17.20 -15.67 14.70
C ASP A 315 17.77 -16.26 13.39
N THR A 316 16.98 -17.10 12.70
CA THR A 316 17.35 -17.71 11.42
C THR A 316 16.73 -16.97 10.25
N ARG A 317 17.51 -16.83 9.18
CA ARG A 317 17.08 -16.25 7.92
C ARG A 317 16.86 -17.34 6.88
N VAL A 318 15.98 -17.07 5.92
CA VAL A 318 15.62 -18.03 4.87
C VAL A 318 15.65 -17.40 3.49
N LEU A 319 16.11 -18.19 2.52
CA LEU A 319 15.94 -17.93 1.10
C LEU A 319 14.59 -18.56 0.66
N GLN A 320 13.77 -17.78 -0.02
CA GLN A 320 12.48 -18.28 -0.53
C GLN A 320 12.60 -18.76 -1.97
N VAL A 321 12.18 -19.99 -2.18
CA VAL A 321 12.15 -20.62 -3.50
C VAL A 321 10.74 -21.10 -3.81
N VAL A 322 10.23 -20.73 -4.97
CA VAL A 322 8.89 -21.09 -5.41
C VAL A 322 8.97 -22.23 -6.42
N TYR A 323 8.23 -23.27 -6.17
CA TYR A 323 8.10 -24.44 -7.04
C TYR A 323 6.65 -24.55 -7.53
N ALA A 324 6.47 -24.97 -8.77
CA ALA A 324 5.14 -25.33 -9.30
C ALA A 324 4.77 -26.75 -8.89
N LEU A 325 3.54 -26.92 -8.42
CA LEU A 325 2.92 -28.22 -8.20
C LEU A 325 2.34 -28.77 -9.48
N PRO A 326 2.35 -30.10 -9.70
CA PRO A 326 1.71 -30.70 -10.86
C PRO A 326 0.18 -30.46 -10.85
N ASP A 327 -0.40 -30.27 -12.03
CA ASP A 327 -1.86 -30.04 -12.17
C ASP A 327 -2.67 -31.32 -11.96
N ASP A 328 -2.10 -32.50 -12.26
CA ASP A 328 -2.71 -33.80 -12.05
C ASP A 328 -2.52 -34.30 -10.61
N ARG A 329 -3.41 -33.87 -9.73
CA ARG A 329 -3.34 -34.12 -8.30
C ARG A 329 -4.43 -35.08 -7.87
N GLN A 330 -4.05 -36.23 -7.33
CA GLN A 330 -4.99 -37.21 -6.79
C GLN A 330 -5.62 -36.80 -5.44
N VAL A 331 -5.03 -35.81 -4.77
CA VAL A 331 -5.46 -35.34 -3.45
C VAL A 331 -5.78 -33.84 -3.53
N PRO A 332 -6.93 -33.40 -2.98
CA PRO A 332 -7.22 -31.97 -2.90
C PRO A 332 -6.22 -31.25 -2.01
N LEU A 333 -5.64 -30.17 -2.53
CA LEU A 333 -4.71 -29.31 -1.83
C LEU A 333 -5.35 -27.93 -1.66
N TYR A 334 -5.08 -27.30 -0.52
CA TYR A 334 -5.62 -25.98 -0.19
C TYR A 334 -4.50 -24.95 -0.02
N ILE A 335 -4.73 -23.76 -0.49
CA ILE A 335 -3.84 -22.62 -0.30
C ILE A 335 -3.68 -22.35 1.21
N GLY A 336 -2.44 -22.07 1.65
CA GLY A 336 -2.07 -21.94 3.05
C GLY A 336 -1.72 -23.25 3.76
N GLN A 337 -1.89 -24.42 3.09
CA GLN A 337 -1.54 -25.73 3.64
C GLN A 337 -0.01 -25.87 3.69
N GLN A 338 0.50 -26.47 4.78
CA GLN A 338 1.92 -26.72 4.96
C GLN A 338 2.37 -28.03 4.31
N MET A 339 3.55 -28.00 3.73
CA MET A 339 4.25 -29.14 3.16
C MET A 339 5.68 -29.19 3.66
N ASP A 340 6.24 -30.39 3.71
CA ASP A 340 7.66 -30.59 3.94
C ASP A 340 8.32 -30.80 2.57
N ALA A 341 9.24 -29.92 2.20
CA ALA A 341 9.95 -29.98 0.91
C ALA A 341 11.36 -30.51 1.10
N TYR A 342 11.78 -31.34 0.16
CA TYR A 342 13.09 -31.96 0.11
C TYR A 342 13.70 -31.64 -1.26
N ILE A 343 14.82 -30.94 -1.26
CA ILE A 343 15.52 -30.47 -2.45
C ILE A 343 16.84 -31.24 -2.55
N GLU A 344 17.17 -31.77 -3.71
CA GLU A 344 18.47 -32.41 -3.96
C GLU A 344 19.59 -31.38 -3.77
N SER A 345 20.52 -31.70 -2.88
CA SER A 345 21.65 -30.81 -2.59
C SER A 345 22.76 -31.00 -3.60
N ALA A 346 23.39 -29.91 -4.02
CA ALA A 346 24.61 -29.97 -4.77
C ALA A 346 25.69 -30.66 -3.92
N THR A 347 26.49 -31.57 -4.52
CA THR A 347 27.66 -32.13 -3.85
C THR A 347 28.60 -30.95 -3.55
N PRO A 348 29.08 -30.80 -2.29
CA PRO A 348 29.98 -29.70 -1.98
C PRO A 348 31.24 -29.79 -2.89
N PRO A 349 31.78 -28.66 -3.35
CA PRO A 349 32.96 -28.65 -4.20
C PRO A 349 34.11 -29.43 -3.52
N PRO A 350 34.89 -30.20 -4.27
CA PRO A 350 35.96 -31.01 -3.68
C PRO A 350 36.95 -30.10 -2.96
N GLY A 351 37.01 -30.20 -1.64
CA GLY A 351 37.88 -29.39 -0.78
C GLY A 351 37.19 -28.75 0.43
N VAL A 352 35.85 -28.73 0.48
CA VAL A 352 35.10 -28.29 1.66
C VAL A 352 34.57 -29.52 2.39
N SER A 353 35.39 -30.16 3.23
CA SER A 353 34.92 -31.18 4.15
C SER A 353 34.28 -30.49 5.36
N LEU A 354 32.95 -30.38 5.36
CA LEU A 354 32.16 -29.80 6.46
C LEU A 354 32.26 -30.59 7.79
N ASP A 355 32.98 -31.73 7.84
CA ASP A 355 32.92 -32.64 9.00
C ASP A 355 34.22 -32.77 9.82
N THR A 356 35.32 -32.15 9.41
CA THR A 356 36.59 -32.35 10.12
C THR A 356 37.03 -31.13 10.93
N ASP A 357 36.61 -29.94 10.64
CA ASP A 357 37.08 -28.72 11.31
C ASP A 357 36.24 -28.30 12.52
N LEU A 358 34.98 -28.67 12.59
CA LEU A 358 34.13 -28.36 13.76
C LEU A 358 34.49 -29.24 14.98
N ARG A 359 35.06 -30.45 14.80
CA ARG A 359 35.52 -31.29 15.92
C ARG A 359 36.93 -30.93 16.39
N ARG A 360 37.74 -30.23 15.57
CA ARG A 360 39.10 -29.82 15.93
C ARG A 360 39.20 -28.48 16.64
N ASN A 361 38.21 -27.64 16.57
CA ASN A 361 38.19 -26.29 17.15
C ASN A 361 37.10 -26.09 18.19
N SER A 362 36.68 -27.15 18.89
CA SER A 362 35.84 -26.94 20.08
C SER A 362 36.69 -26.24 21.14
N PRO A 363 36.35 -25.03 21.56
CA PRO A 363 37.08 -24.34 22.64
C PRO A 363 36.96 -25.05 23.98
N PHE A 364 36.16 -26.11 24.09
CA PHE A 364 35.93 -26.87 25.31
C PHE A 364 36.89 -28.04 25.50
N ASP A 365 37.68 -28.44 24.50
CA ASP A 365 38.65 -29.54 24.62
C ASP A 365 40.09 -29.08 24.97
N ARG A 366 40.32 -27.77 25.18
CA ARG A 366 41.60 -27.20 25.62
C ARG A 366 41.57 -26.78 27.08
N ALA A 367 41.21 -27.64 28.00
CA ALA A 367 41.42 -27.33 29.41
C ALA A 367 41.54 -28.59 30.23
N LYS A 368 42.72 -29.21 30.19
CA LYS A 368 43.26 -29.92 31.34
C LYS A 368 44.74 -29.52 31.51
N PRO A 369 45.05 -28.44 32.24
CA PRO A 369 46.41 -28.25 32.72
C PRO A 369 46.60 -29.00 34.03
N ALA A 370 47.71 -29.73 34.10
CA ALA A 370 48.29 -30.31 35.32
C ALA A 370 48.69 -29.19 36.30
N GLY A 371 48.38 -29.40 37.55
CA GLY A 371 48.81 -28.82 38.78
C GLY A 371 49.74 -27.60 38.80
N ALA A 372 49.27 -26.53 39.42
CA ALA A 372 50.08 -25.49 40.08
C ALA A 372 49.29 -24.87 41.24
N PRO A 373 49.94 -24.37 42.30
CA PRO A 373 49.42 -24.25 43.65
C PRO A 373 48.59 -22.98 43.86
N VAL A 374 47.67 -23.12 44.81
CA VAL A 374 46.75 -22.11 45.32
C VAL A 374 47.51 -20.94 45.96
N ALA A 375 47.30 -19.71 45.49
CA ALA A 375 47.62 -18.46 46.15
C ALA A 375 46.33 -17.76 46.61
N SER A 376 46.31 -17.31 47.85
CA SER A 376 45.21 -16.70 48.55
C SER A 376 44.82 -15.32 48.02
N PRO A 377 43.55 -14.89 48.17
CA PRO A 377 43.10 -13.61 47.63
C PRO A 377 43.42 -12.41 48.55
N ASP A 378 43.87 -11.32 47.99
CA ASP A 378 44.02 -10.00 48.57
C ASP A 378 42.75 -9.15 48.46
N PRO A 379 42.42 -8.27 49.41
CA PRO A 379 41.11 -7.67 49.50
C PRO A 379 40.91 -6.46 48.61
N SER A 380 39.65 -6.30 48.20
CA SER A 380 39.09 -5.23 47.39
C SER A 380 39.21 -3.83 47.97
N PRO A 381 39.41 -2.78 47.15
CA PRO A 381 39.07 -1.40 47.50
C PRO A 381 37.62 -1.03 47.10
N GLY A 382 36.98 -0.30 47.97
CA GLY A 382 35.59 0.14 47.92
C GLY A 382 35.28 1.21 46.85
N PRO A 383 34.01 1.53 46.67
CA PRO A 383 33.54 2.33 45.52
C PRO A 383 33.71 3.83 45.68
N ALA A 384 34.24 4.47 44.62
CA ALA A 384 34.32 5.91 44.50
C ALA A 384 32.97 6.47 44.00
N SER A 385 32.50 7.47 44.74
CA SER A 385 31.33 8.32 44.40
C SER A 385 31.62 9.22 43.21
N GLY A 386 30.85 9.15 42.18
CA GLY A 386 30.82 10.10 41.06
C GLY A 386 29.51 10.88 41.00
N PRO A 387 29.50 12.12 40.48
CA PRO A 387 28.47 13.11 40.73
C PRO A 387 27.25 12.98 39.82
N THR A 388 26.11 13.36 40.39
CA THR A 388 24.78 13.54 39.79
C THR A 388 24.75 14.56 38.68
N PRO A 389 24.14 14.33 37.52
CA PRO A 389 23.81 15.42 36.59
C PRO A 389 22.41 15.97 36.85
N ALA A 390 22.33 17.29 36.81
CA ALA A 390 21.17 18.15 37.00
C ALA A 390 20.19 18.03 35.80
N LEU A 391 18.90 18.13 36.14
CA LEU A 391 17.78 18.31 35.21
C LEU A 391 17.74 19.74 34.65
N PRO A 392 17.37 19.97 33.39
CA PRO A 392 16.98 21.28 32.92
C PRO A 392 15.47 21.50 33.05
N ASN A 393 15.11 22.69 33.55
CA ASN A 393 13.79 23.25 33.67
C ASN A 393 13.07 23.44 32.33
N ALA A 394 11.75 23.31 32.42
CA ALA A 394 10.77 23.74 31.42
C ALA A 394 10.71 25.29 31.30
N SER A 395 10.56 25.76 30.09
CA SER A 395 9.83 26.96 29.71
C SER A 395 9.13 26.68 28.37
#